data_b2d86c3ba001457a0e6c5294c8aec0b6
#
_entry.id   b2d86c3ba001457a0e6c5294c8aec0b6
#
_cell.length_a   1.000
_cell.length_b   1.000
_cell.length_c   1.000
_cell.angle_alpha   90.00
_cell.angle_beta   90.00
_cell.angle_gamma   90.00
#
_symmetry.space_group_name_H-M   'P 1'
#
loop_
_entity.id
_entity.type
_entity.pdbx_description
1 polymer ?
#
loop_
_entity_poly.entity_id
_entity_poly.type
_entity_poly.pdbx_seq_one_letter_code
_entity_poly.pdbx_strand_id
1 'polypeptide(L)'
;MVILKMKAKHRPRVFFDIEIGDTSAGRIVFELFSDITPKTCENFRCLCTGEKGEGKTTGKPLYYKGVIFHRVIHDFMLQGGDFSEGTGRGGESIYGGYFADESFALKHDKPFLLSMANRGKNTNGSQFFITTQNAPHLDDIHVVFGRVVDGEKVVKAIESQPTDTNSKPLKDCKIVHCGELVLAQKKKRKESDSTNESAHSSNDESSNEDEKAKKKKKKKKHKKEKKQKKQKKKHKKEEENDKEDAEVKEEEPTPLQHHIRRRGAGSSLQQVSTKSKV
;
A
#
# COMPACT_ATOMS: atom_id res chain seq x y z
N MET A 1 43.89 24.98 -1.26
CA MET A 1 42.62 24.64 -0.58
C MET A 1 41.83 23.72 -1.47
N VAL A 2 41.91 22.39 -1.28
CA VAL A 2 41.23 21.38 -2.12
C VAL A 2 39.80 21.26 -1.61
N ILE A 3 38.82 21.79 -2.36
CA ILE A 3 37.41 21.61 -2.06
C ILE A 3 37.08 20.17 -2.44
N LEU A 4 37.09 19.26 -1.46
CA LEU A 4 36.49 17.94 -1.58
C LEU A 4 35.00 18.10 -1.91
N LYS A 5 34.64 17.95 -3.18
CA LYS A 5 33.25 17.78 -3.61
C LYS A 5 32.72 16.54 -2.89
N MET A 6 32.04 16.72 -1.76
CA MET A 6 31.26 15.65 -1.14
C MET A 6 30.25 15.17 -2.17
N LYS A 7 30.38 13.92 -2.63
CA LYS A 7 29.37 13.26 -3.45
C LYS A 7 28.05 13.35 -2.68
N ALA A 8 27.04 13.99 -3.26
CA ALA A 8 25.72 14.03 -2.68
C ALA A 8 25.31 12.58 -2.33
N LYS A 9 25.06 12.33 -1.05
CA LYS A 9 24.67 11.01 -0.55
C LYS A 9 23.36 10.65 -1.24
N HIS A 10 23.33 9.59 -2.01
CA HIS A 10 22.15 9.15 -2.75
C HIS A 10 21.04 8.83 -1.74
N ARG A 11 19.91 9.53 -1.83
CA ARG A 11 18.74 9.27 -0.98
C ARG A 11 18.06 8.00 -1.44
N PRO A 12 17.82 7.02 -0.55
CA PRO A 12 17.11 5.80 -0.89
C PRO A 12 15.70 6.11 -1.40
N ARG A 13 15.22 5.27 -2.33
CA ARG A 13 13.83 5.29 -2.79
C ARG A 13 13.17 3.97 -2.47
N VAL A 14 11.97 4.03 -1.90
CA VAL A 14 11.15 2.87 -1.60
C VAL A 14 9.79 3.03 -2.24
N PHE A 15 9.03 1.93 -2.35
CA PHE A 15 7.74 1.96 -3.02
C PHE A 15 6.69 1.13 -2.28
N PHE A 16 5.43 1.49 -2.48
CA PHE A 16 4.25 0.71 -2.14
C PHE A 16 3.41 0.48 -3.40
N ASP A 17 3.00 -0.77 -3.64
CA ASP A 17 1.91 -1.09 -4.57
C ASP A 17 0.62 -1.18 -3.76
N ILE A 18 -0.38 -0.43 -4.15
CA ILE A 18 -1.62 -0.23 -3.39
C ILE A 18 -2.79 -0.91 -4.10
N GLU A 19 -3.62 -1.59 -3.30
CA GLU A 19 -4.97 -2.01 -3.68
C GLU A 19 -6.01 -1.28 -2.82
N ILE A 20 -7.12 -0.90 -3.43
CA ILE A 20 -8.30 -0.34 -2.77
C ILE A 20 -9.45 -1.33 -2.97
N GLY A 21 -9.85 -2.00 -1.89
CA GLY A 21 -10.65 -3.22 -2.01
C GLY A 21 -9.88 -4.28 -2.79
N ASP A 22 -10.50 -4.86 -3.82
CA ASP A 22 -9.88 -5.88 -4.67
C ASP A 22 -9.29 -5.32 -5.97
N THR A 23 -9.13 -3.98 -6.06
CA THR A 23 -8.70 -3.29 -7.28
C THR A 23 -7.32 -2.65 -7.08
N SER A 24 -6.38 -2.94 -7.99
CA SER A 24 -5.07 -2.28 -7.98
C SER A 24 -5.22 -0.78 -8.26
N ALA A 25 -4.74 0.05 -7.34
CA ALA A 25 -4.75 1.51 -7.46
C ALA A 25 -3.45 2.06 -8.07
N GLY A 26 -2.35 1.28 -8.03
CA GLY A 26 -1.05 1.66 -8.58
C GLY A 26 0.05 1.74 -7.55
N ARG A 27 1.15 2.40 -7.92
CA ARG A 27 2.37 2.50 -7.11
C ARG A 27 2.57 3.91 -6.57
N ILE A 28 3.02 4.00 -5.30
CA ILE A 28 3.55 5.21 -4.68
C ILE A 28 5.06 5.02 -4.52
N VAL A 29 5.86 5.98 -4.92
CA VAL A 29 7.31 5.98 -4.72
C VAL A 29 7.69 7.10 -3.78
N PHE A 30 8.51 6.78 -2.79
CA PHE A 30 9.03 7.71 -1.78
C PHE A 30 10.52 7.93 -1.96
N GLU A 31 10.97 9.16 -1.72
CA GLU A 31 12.38 9.52 -1.52
C GLU A 31 12.60 9.78 -0.04
N LEU A 32 13.56 9.09 0.57
CA LEU A 32 13.87 9.18 1.99
C LEU A 32 15.02 10.17 2.23
N PHE A 33 14.86 11.08 3.18
CA PHE A 33 15.83 12.13 3.49
C PHE A 33 16.95 11.63 4.44
N SER A 34 17.65 10.57 4.02
CA SER A 34 18.68 9.87 4.81
C SER A 34 19.91 10.71 5.16
N ASP A 35 20.05 11.87 4.55
CA ASP A 35 21.05 12.90 4.88
C ASP A 35 20.66 13.72 6.11
N ILE A 36 19.37 13.82 6.46
CA ILE A 36 18.83 14.62 7.56
C ILE A 36 18.36 13.71 8.72
N THR A 37 17.65 12.62 8.39
CA THR A 37 17.06 11.67 9.34
C THR A 37 17.47 10.24 9.02
N PRO A 38 18.76 9.88 9.07
CA PRO A 38 19.27 8.58 8.65
C PRO A 38 18.64 7.39 9.41
N LYS A 39 18.45 7.52 10.71
CA LYS A 39 17.91 6.45 11.57
C LYS A 39 16.43 6.19 11.25
N THR A 40 15.64 7.25 11.10
CA THR A 40 14.21 7.16 10.75
C THR A 40 14.03 6.59 9.35
N CYS A 41 14.85 7.04 8.39
CA CYS A 41 14.84 6.51 7.03
C CYS A 41 15.20 5.03 6.96
N GLU A 42 16.20 4.58 7.71
CA GLU A 42 16.60 3.17 7.76
C GLU A 42 15.50 2.29 8.36
N ASN A 43 14.83 2.76 9.43
CA ASN A 43 13.67 2.08 9.99
C ASN A 43 12.61 1.84 8.91
N PHE A 44 12.20 2.89 8.21
CA PHE A 44 11.17 2.80 7.18
C PHE A 44 11.60 1.94 5.99
N ARG A 45 12.86 2.07 5.52
CA ARG A 45 13.42 1.27 4.42
C ARG A 45 13.37 -0.22 4.74
N CYS A 46 13.84 -0.61 5.92
CA CYS A 46 13.84 -1.99 6.35
C CYS A 46 12.43 -2.58 6.52
N LEU A 47 11.47 -1.75 6.99
CA LEU A 47 10.05 -2.16 7.05
C LEU A 47 9.42 -2.28 5.65
N CYS A 48 9.93 -1.56 4.63
CA CYS A 48 9.54 -1.76 3.24
C CYS A 48 10.12 -3.06 2.64
N THR A 49 11.34 -3.45 3.01
CA THR A 49 12.00 -4.65 2.47
C THR A 49 11.68 -5.94 3.24
N GLY A 50 11.32 -5.82 4.52
CA GLY A 50 11.04 -6.97 5.39
C GLY A 50 12.31 -7.72 5.83
N GLU A 51 13.51 -7.14 5.64
CA GLU A 51 14.80 -7.79 5.84
C GLU A 51 15.19 -8.02 7.31
N LYS A 52 14.47 -7.44 8.27
CA LYS A 52 14.80 -7.52 9.70
C LYS A 52 14.13 -8.67 10.44
N GLY A 53 13.32 -9.48 9.73
CA GLY A 53 12.64 -10.62 10.33
C GLY A 53 11.51 -10.21 11.28
N GLU A 54 11.44 -10.81 12.46
CA GLU A 54 10.37 -10.58 13.44
C GLU A 54 10.74 -9.52 14.47
N GLY A 55 9.70 -8.79 14.92
CA GLY A 55 9.80 -7.76 15.94
C GLY A 55 10.00 -8.35 17.34
N LYS A 56 10.84 -7.71 18.15
CA LYS A 56 11.17 -8.17 19.50
C LYS A 56 10.02 -8.02 20.49
N THR A 57 9.17 -7.01 20.27
CA THR A 57 8.06 -6.68 21.16
C THR A 57 6.75 -7.30 20.68
N THR A 58 6.49 -7.24 19.38
CA THR A 58 5.22 -7.70 18.79
C THR A 58 5.26 -9.17 18.37
N GLY A 59 6.44 -9.76 18.13
CA GLY A 59 6.59 -11.11 17.57
C GLY A 59 6.01 -11.23 16.15
N LYS A 60 5.78 -10.11 15.46
CA LYS A 60 5.24 -10.06 14.10
C LYS A 60 6.34 -9.70 13.10
N PRO A 61 6.19 -10.10 11.83
CA PRO A 61 7.15 -9.71 10.80
C PRO A 61 7.26 -8.18 10.69
N LEU A 62 8.49 -7.68 10.75
CA LEU A 62 8.82 -6.26 10.56
C LEU A 62 8.72 -5.89 9.08
N TYR A 63 7.47 -5.83 8.57
CA TYR A 63 7.20 -5.70 7.14
C TYR A 63 5.88 -5.00 6.86
N TYR A 64 5.89 -4.04 5.95
CA TYR A 64 4.67 -3.31 5.54
C TYR A 64 3.77 -4.04 4.55
N LYS A 65 4.20 -5.16 3.98
CA LYS A 65 3.33 -5.94 3.09
C LYS A 65 2.09 -6.45 3.83
N GLY A 66 0.92 -6.17 3.28
CA GLY A 66 -0.38 -6.53 3.89
C GLY A 66 -0.96 -5.48 4.82
N VAL A 67 -0.21 -4.43 5.16
CA VAL A 67 -0.66 -3.36 6.06
C VAL A 67 -1.67 -2.45 5.37
N ILE A 68 -2.68 -2.00 6.12
CA ILE A 68 -3.70 -1.08 5.64
C ILE A 68 -3.45 0.35 6.13
N PHE A 69 -4.00 1.32 5.41
CA PHE A 69 -4.18 2.68 5.91
C PHE A 69 -5.41 2.69 6.81
N HIS A 70 -5.17 2.63 8.12
CA HIS A 70 -6.22 2.49 9.13
C HIS A 70 -6.91 3.80 9.50
N ARG A 71 -6.36 4.96 9.09
CA ARG A 71 -6.94 6.29 9.33
C ARG A 71 -6.65 7.20 8.14
N VAL A 72 -7.70 7.75 7.55
CA VAL A 72 -7.64 8.66 6.41
C VAL A 72 -8.52 9.87 6.71
N ILE A 73 -7.93 11.07 6.68
CA ILE A 73 -8.65 12.32 6.86
C ILE A 73 -8.43 13.16 5.63
N HIS A 74 -9.53 13.49 4.95
CA HIS A 74 -9.53 14.34 3.75
C HIS A 74 -8.92 15.71 4.07
N ASP A 75 -8.16 16.28 3.13
CA ASP A 75 -7.42 17.53 3.27
C ASP A 75 -6.48 17.60 4.49
N PHE A 76 -5.99 16.44 4.94
CA PHE A 76 -5.04 16.38 6.03
C PHE A 76 -3.97 15.31 5.84
N MET A 77 -4.30 14.01 6.04
CA MET A 77 -3.29 12.96 5.98
C MET A 77 -3.88 11.54 5.82
N LEU A 78 -3.03 10.63 5.35
CA LEU A 78 -3.26 9.18 5.32
C LEU A 78 -2.31 8.52 6.32
N GLN A 79 -2.80 7.76 7.30
CA GLN A 79 -1.99 7.09 8.32
C GLN A 79 -2.05 5.58 8.17
N GLY A 80 -0.87 4.95 8.23
CA GLY A 80 -0.68 3.50 8.14
C GLY A 80 0.52 3.04 8.96
N GLY A 81 1.00 1.81 8.68
CA GLY A 81 2.23 1.29 9.29
C GLY A 81 2.04 0.48 10.55
N ASP A 82 0.80 0.21 10.98
CA ASP A 82 0.53 -0.75 12.04
C ASP A 82 0.46 -2.17 11.47
N PHE A 83 1.59 -2.85 11.41
CA PHE A 83 1.70 -4.21 10.88
C PHE A 83 1.28 -5.28 11.90
N SER A 84 1.12 -4.94 13.16
CA SER A 84 0.84 -5.90 14.22
C SER A 84 -0.66 -6.06 14.51
N GLU A 85 -1.42 -4.96 14.55
CA GLU A 85 -2.85 -4.95 14.89
C GLU A 85 -3.73 -4.38 13.77
N GLY A 86 -3.19 -3.48 12.93
CA GLY A 86 -3.95 -2.80 11.88
C GLY A 86 -4.97 -1.78 12.39
N THR A 87 -4.95 -1.46 13.70
CA THR A 87 -5.91 -0.59 14.38
C THR A 87 -5.35 0.80 14.69
N GLY A 88 -4.05 1.01 14.48
CA GLY A 88 -3.32 2.20 14.92
C GLY A 88 -2.83 2.13 16.36
N ARG A 89 -3.01 1.00 17.05
CA ARG A 89 -2.52 0.79 18.43
C ARG A 89 -1.23 0.00 18.49
N GLY A 90 -0.87 -0.69 17.42
CA GLY A 90 0.29 -1.55 17.34
C GLY A 90 1.48 -0.94 16.60
N GLY A 91 2.36 -1.85 16.15
CA GLY A 91 3.61 -1.56 15.46
C GLY A 91 4.79 -1.34 16.41
N GLU A 92 5.98 -1.60 15.91
CA GLU A 92 7.26 -1.32 16.57
C GLU A 92 8.33 -0.96 15.55
N SER A 93 9.45 -0.39 16.01
CA SER A 93 10.58 -0.10 15.15
C SER A 93 11.49 -1.30 14.93
N ILE A 94 12.36 -1.25 13.92
CA ILE A 94 13.41 -2.27 13.70
C ILE A 94 14.44 -2.32 14.85
N TYR A 95 14.44 -1.31 15.72
CA TYR A 95 15.34 -1.21 16.87
C TYR A 95 14.80 -1.93 18.10
N GLY A 96 13.55 -2.38 18.07
CA GLY A 96 12.77 -2.92 19.18
C GLY A 96 12.00 -1.82 19.92
N GLY A 97 10.67 -1.94 19.99
CA GLY A 97 9.79 -0.94 20.59
C GLY A 97 9.84 0.41 19.89
N TYR A 98 10.02 1.47 20.65
CA TYR A 98 10.06 2.86 20.17
C TYR A 98 11.49 3.42 20.10
N PHE A 99 11.69 4.48 19.29
CA PHE A 99 12.95 5.21 19.21
C PHE A 99 12.73 6.72 19.26
N ALA A 100 13.79 7.45 19.63
CA ALA A 100 13.76 8.89 19.85
C ALA A 100 13.51 9.68 18.56
N ASP A 101 12.95 10.89 18.72
CA ASP A 101 12.83 11.88 17.65
C ASP A 101 14.22 12.26 17.15
N GLU A 102 14.44 12.21 15.83
CA GLU A 102 15.76 12.38 15.26
C GLU A 102 16.06 13.84 14.90
N SER A 103 15.12 14.51 14.24
CA SER A 103 15.28 15.91 13.82
C SER A 103 13.94 16.55 13.46
N PHE A 104 13.76 17.81 13.83
CA PHE A 104 12.63 18.65 13.43
C PHE A 104 13.03 19.77 12.45
N ALA A 105 14.19 19.61 11.77
CA ALA A 105 14.68 20.59 10.79
C ALA A 105 13.76 20.74 9.58
N LEU A 106 13.01 19.69 9.25
CA LEU A 106 12.01 19.71 8.18
C LEU A 106 10.62 19.98 8.75
N LYS A 107 9.85 20.81 8.04
CA LYS A 107 8.51 21.23 8.43
C LYS A 107 7.44 20.62 7.51
N HIS A 108 6.20 20.58 7.98
CA HIS A 108 5.05 20.09 7.20
C HIS A 108 4.47 21.21 6.32
N ASP A 109 5.33 21.80 5.47
CA ASP A 109 5.09 23.01 4.67
C ASP A 109 4.38 22.75 3.34
N LYS A 110 4.12 21.50 2.99
CA LYS A 110 3.51 21.10 1.72
C LYS A 110 2.85 19.73 1.80
N PRO A 111 1.97 19.37 0.84
CA PRO A 111 1.43 18.03 0.71
C PRO A 111 2.49 17.01 0.32
N PHE A 112 2.15 15.73 0.45
CA PHE A 112 2.93 14.57 0.05
C PHE A 112 4.24 14.37 0.81
N LEU A 113 4.35 14.94 2.02
CA LEU A 113 5.44 14.65 2.93
C LEU A 113 5.17 13.35 3.69
N LEU A 114 6.25 12.60 3.95
CA LEU A 114 6.24 11.38 4.74
C LEU A 114 6.78 11.70 6.14
N SER A 115 5.99 11.44 7.17
CA SER A 115 6.28 11.80 8.56
C SER A 115 5.95 10.67 9.51
N MET A 116 6.63 10.60 10.67
CA MET A 116 6.39 9.57 11.69
C MET A 116 5.17 9.90 12.54
N ALA A 117 4.27 8.93 12.68
CA ALA A 117 3.28 8.97 13.74
C ALA A 117 3.94 8.59 15.08
N ASN A 118 3.53 9.25 16.16
CA ASN A 118 3.99 8.98 17.51
C ASN A 118 2.86 9.14 18.54
N ARG A 119 3.15 8.81 19.79
CA ARG A 119 2.26 8.97 20.96
C ARG A 119 2.83 9.95 21.98
N GLY A 120 3.61 10.91 21.51
CA GLY A 120 4.36 11.87 22.28
C GLY A 120 5.85 11.77 21.99
N LYS A 121 6.64 12.56 22.69
CA LYS A 121 8.08 12.69 22.49
C LYS A 121 8.80 11.33 22.55
N ASN A 122 9.67 11.07 21.58
CA ASN A 122 10.52 9.88 21.53
C ASN A 122 9.77 8.55 21.48
N THR A 123 8.59 8.49 20.84
CA THR A 123 7.78 7.27 20.69
C THR A 123 7.57 6.86 19.24
N ASN A 124 8.55 7.06 18.37
CA ASN A 124 8.48 6.63 16.99
C ASN A 124 8.58 5.10 16.89
N GLY A 125 7.67 4.48 16.18
CA GLY A 125 7.63 3.03 15.93
C GLY A 125 7.70 2.70 14.45
N SER A 126 6.66 2.02 13.95
CA SER A 126 6.49 1.74 12.52
C SER A 126 5.42 2.59 11.87
N GLN A 127 4.54 3.23 12.63
CA GLN A 127 3.44 4.00 12.07
C GLN A 127 3.95 5.31 11.45
N PHE A 128 3.39 5.64 10.30
CA PHE A 128 3.71 6.82 9.50
C PHE A 128 2.44 7.46 8.96
N PHE A 129 2.55 8.68 8.49
CA PHE A 129 1.51 9.31 7.71
C PHE A 129 2.06 10.05 6.49
N ILE A 130 1.22 10.23 5.49
CA ILE A 130 1.48 11.01 4.28
C ILE A 130 0.55 12.22 4.33
N THR A 131 1.10 13.43 4.32
CA THR A 131 0.30 14.65 4.30
C THR A 131 -0.36 14.84 2.93
N THR A 132 -1.59 15.34 2.91
CA THR A 132 -2.29 15.73 1.66
C THR A 132 -2.49 17.24 1.55
N GLN A 133 -2.19 17.96 2.66
CA GLN A 133 -2.15 19.42 2.77
C GLN A 133 -0.98 19.86 3.66
N ASN A 134 -0.76 21.19 3.75
CA ASN A 134 0.15 21.77 4.73
C ASN A 134 -0.38 21.52 6.14
N ALA A 135 0.49 21.14 7.07
CA ALA A 135 0.11 20.80 8.43
C ALA A 135 1.08 21.38 9.47
N PRO A 136 1.23 22.71 9.57
CA PRO A 136 2.23 23.35 10.44
C PRO A 136 2.01 23.05 11.93
N HIS A 137 0.78 22.67 12.33
CA HIS A 137 0.47 22.23 13.70
C HIS A 137 1.14 20.92 14.11
N LEU A 138 1.73 20.16 13.15
CA LEU A 138 2.50 18.95 13.41
C LEU A 138 4.00 19.21 13.54
N ASP A 139 4.45 20.44 13.29
CA ASP A 139 5.86 20.83 13.39
C ASP A 139 6.38 20.69 14.81
N ASP A 140 7.64 20.28 14.92
CA ASP A 140 8.33 20.04 16.21
C ASP A 140 7.69 18.93 17.08
N ILE A 141 6.70 18.20 16.54
CA ILE A 141 6.03 17.08 17.19
C ILE A 141 6.29 15.78 16.42
N HIS A 142 6.22 15.83 15.09
CA HIS A 142 6.40 14.69 14.21
C HIS A 142 7.59 14.85 13.28
N VAL A 143 8.40 13.79 13.16
CA VAL A 143 9.64 13.81 12.36
C VAL A 143 9.31 13.58 10.88
N VAL A 144 9.51 14.61 10.05
CA VAL A 144 9.46 14.50 8.59
C VAL A 144 10.75 13.81 8.11
N PHE A 145 10.62 12.71 7.34
CA PHE A 145 11.78 11.92 6.92
C PHE A 145 11.78 11.55 5.42
N GLY A 146 10.78 11.99 4.66
CA GLY A 146 10.69 11.71 3.23
C GLY A 146 9.57 12.46 2.53
N ARG A 147 9.39 12.12 1.26
CA ARG A 147 8.30 12.65 0.43
C ARG A 147 7.89 11.65 -0.64
N VAL A 148 6.68 11.78 -1.14
CA VAL A 148 6.24 11.13 -2.38
C VAL A 148 6.96 11.81 -3.57
N VAL A 149 7.49 11.01 -4.49
CA VAL A 149 8.14 11.48 -5.73
C VAL A 149 7.44 10.97 -6.98
N ASP A 150 6.57 9.96 -6.83
CA ASP A 150 5.69 9.45 -7.87
C ASP A 150 4.48 8.77 -7.23
N GLY A 151 3.34 8.75 -7.94
CA GLY A 151 2.12 8.12 -7.44
C GLY A 151 1.21 9.04 -6.61
N GLU A 152 1.30 10.37 -6.73
CA GLU A 152 0.41 11.31 -6.06
C GLU A 152 -1.07 11.04 -6.35
N LYS A 153 -1.40 10.55 -7.55
CA LYS A 153 -2.76 10.14 -7.93
C LYS A 153 -3.28 8.98 -7.07
N VAL A 154 -2.39 8.07 -6.68
CA VAL A 154 -2.74 6.94 -5.79
C VAL A 154 -2.99 7.43 -4.38
N VAL A 155 -2.17 8.37 -3.87
CA VAL A 155 -2.39 9.05 -2.58
C VAL A 155 -3.77 9.73 -2.56
N LYS A 156 -4.11 10.48 -3.61
CA LYS A 156 -5.41 11.13 -3.75
C LYS A 156 -6.57 10.13 -3.88
N ALA A 157 -6.36 9.00 -4.54
CA ALA A 157 -7.36 7.93 -4.63
C ALA A 157 -7.66 7.28 -3.26
N ILE A 158 -6.65 7.11 -2.41
CA ILE A 158 -6.84 6.66 -1.01
C ILE A 158 -7.58 7.74 -0.20
N GLU A 159 -7.15 9.00 -0.31
CA GLU A 159 -7.76 10.13 0.39
C GLU A 159 -9.26 10.29 0.09
N SER A 160 -9.66 10.03 -1.15
CA SER A 160 -11.05 10.18 -1.61
C SER A 160 -11.96 9.00 -1.20
N GLN A 161 -11.44 7.98 -0.51
CA GLN A 161 -12.28 6.86 -0.07
C GLN A 161 -13.24 7.31 1.04
N PRO A 162 -14.51 6.87 0.99
CA PRO A 162 -15.44 7.09 2.09
C PRO A 162 -14.92 6.37 3.36
N THR A 163 -15.06 7.02 4.50
CA THR A 163 -14.58 6.55 5.79
C THR A 163 -15.72 6.34 6.79
N ASP A 164 -15.49 5.54 7.80
CA ASP A 164 -16.37 5.39 8.96
C ASP A 164 -16.21 6.54 9.96
N THR A 165 -16.91 6.46 11.09
CA THR A 165 -16.86 7.46 12.18
C THR A 165 -15.48 7.60 12.83
N ASN A 166 -14.60 6.59 12.67
CA ASN A 166 -13.24 6.58 13.17
C ASN A 166 -12.22 7.01 12.10
N SER A 167 -12.69 7.53 10.97
CA SER A 167 -11.86 7.89 9.81
C SER A 167 -11.14 6.70 9.16
N LYS A 168 -11.62 5.46 9.36
CA LYS A 168 -11.12 4.28 8.67
C LYS A 168 -11.82 4.16 7.31
N PRO A 169 -11.09 3.95 6.18
CA PRO A 169 -11.71 3.71 4.88
C PRO A 169 -12.65 2.51 4.91
N LEU A 170 -13.85 2.64 4.30
CA LEU A 170 -14.82 1.55 4.18
C LEU A 170 -14.32 0.41 3.30
N LYS A 171 -13.49 0.74 2.29
CA LYS A 171 -12.73 -0.25 1.51
C LYS A 171 -11.30 -0.24 2.00
N ASP A 172 -10.77 -1.40 2.34
CA ASP A 172 -9.38 -1.51 2.79
C ASP A 172 -8.43 -0.97 1.71
N CYS A 173 -7.65 0.03 2.08
CA CYS A 173 -6.54 0.54 1.28
C CYS A 173 -5.27 -0.16 1.76
N LYS A 174 -4.80 -1.17 1.01
CA LYS A 174 -3.78 -2.13 1.43
C LYS A 174 -2.48 -2.00 0.64
N ILE A 175 -1.36 -2.12 1.33
CA ILE A 175 -0.03 -2.27 0.74
C ILE A 175 0.15 -3.75 0.35
N VAL A 176 -0.03 -4.10 -0.92
CA VAL A 176 0.08 -5.50 -1.39
C VAL A 176 1.51 -5.91 -1.70
N HIS A 177 2.34 -4.95 -2.06
CA HIS A 177 3.75 -5.14 -2.27
C HIS A 177 4.51 -3.86 -1.89
N CYS A 178 5.71 -4.01 -1.33
CA CYS A 178 6.60 -2.90 -1.00
C CYS A 178 8.05 -3.36 -1.08
N GLY A 179 8.97 -2.40 -1.17
CA GLY A 179 10.39 -2.68 -1.28
C GLY A 179 11.22 -1.43 -1.55
N GLU A 180 12.51 -1.62 -1.77
CA GLU A 180 13.47 -0.59 -2.14
C GLU A 180 13.72 -0.60 -3.66
N LEU A 181 13.80 0.59 -4.27
CA LEU A 181 14.20 0.76 -5.67
C LEU A 181 15.71 0.89 -5.76
N VAL A 182 16.37 -0.19 -6.17
CA VAL A 182 17.81 -0.21 -6.39
C VAL A 182 18.10 0.18 -7.84
N LEU A 183 18.97 1.19 -8.03
CA LEU A 183 19.44 1.52 -9.38
C LEU A 183 20.21 0.33 -9.96
N ALA A 184 19.72 -0.24 -11.05
CA ALA A 184 20.45 -1.25 -11.79
C ALA A 184 21.75 -0.62 -12.29
N GLN A 185 22.89 -1.03 -11.72
CA GLN A 185 24.19 -0.68 -12.28
C GLN A 185 24.27 -1.30 -13.69
N LYS A 186 24.30 -0.46 -14.73
CA LYS A 186 24.66 -0.91 -16.07
C LYS A 186 26.05 -1.54 -15.95
N LYS A 187 26.15 -2.87 -15.99
CA LYS A 187 27.42 -3.56 -16.19
C LYS A 187 28.01 -2.97 -17.48
N LYS A 188 29.07 -2.15 -17.35
CA LYS A 188 29.90 -1.79 -18.48
C LYS A 188 30.32 -3.10 -19.14
N ARG A 189 29.80 -3.40 -20.33
CA ARG A 189 30.40 -4.40 -21.20
C ARG A 189 31.82 -3.90 -21.39
N LYS A 190 32.82 -4.65 -20.90
CA LYS A 190 34.19 -4.51 -21.32
C LYS A 190 34.17 -4.86 -22.79
N GLU A 191 34.30 -3.87 -23.66
CA GLU A 191 34.79 -4.09 -25.02
C GLU A 191 36.19 -4.66 -24.84
N SER A 192 36.33 -5.95 -25.08
CA SER A 192 37.65 -6.57 -25.29
C SER A 192 38.09 -6.17 -26.68
N ASP A 193 39.04 -5.25 -26.73
CA ASP A 193 39.83 -4.94 -27.89
C ASP A 193 40.54 -6.23 -28.32
N SER A 194 40.19 -6.72 -29.52
CA SER A 194 40.82 -7.88 -30.12
C SER A 194 41.97 -7.43 -31.01
N THR A 195 43.18 -7.44 -30.48
CA THR A 195 44.37 -7.54 -31.35
C THR A 195 44.69 -9.02 -31.60
N ASN A 196 44.72 -9.28 -32.87
CA ASN A 196 45.08 -10.50 -33.59
C ASN A 196 46.45 -11.03 -33.17
N GLU A 197 46.57 -12.34 -32.84
CA GLU A 197 47.69 -13.16 -33.38
C GLU A 197 47.34 -14.66 -33.36
N SER A 198 47.66 -15.27 -34.46
CA SER A 198 47.42 -16.63 -34.89
C SER A 198 48.25 -17.68 -34.16
N ALA A 199 47.67 -18.84 -33.84
CA ALA A 199 48.18 -20.17 -34.20
C ALA A 199 47.43 -21.34 -33.50
N HIS A 200 46.90 -22.20 -34.30
CA HIS A 200 46.81 -23.70 -34.27
C HIS A 200 46.21 -24.44 -33.09
N SER A 201 45.20 -25.22 -33.44
CA SER A 201 44.98 -26.66 -33.19
C SER A 201 43.91 -27.10 -32.21
N SER A 202 42.91 -27.77 -32.80
CA SER A 202 42.14 -28.99 -32.41
C SER A 202 41.15 -28.95 -31.27
N ASN A 203 39.90 -29.23 -31.73
CA ASN A 203 38.85 -30.12 -31.12
C ASN A 203 38.42 -29.89 -29.68
N ASP A 204 37.16 -29.42 -29.50
CA ASP A 204 36.04 -30.27 -29.10
C ASP A 204 34.71 -29.47 -29.15
N GLU A 205 33.93 -29.75 -30.20
CA GLU A 205 32.51 -29.41 -30.26
C GLU A 205 31.70 -30.51 -29.61
N SER A 206 30.92 -30.21 -28.62
CA SER A 206 29.61 -30.83 -28.39
C SER A 206 29.14 -30.55 -26.96
N SER A 207 28.12 -29.70 -26.76
CA SER A 207 27.04 -29.89 -25.79
C SER A 207 26.33 -28.59 -25.34
N ASN A 208 25.89 -27.75 -26.25
CA ASN A 208 25.07 -26.56 -25.88
C ASN A 208 23.79 -26.32 -26.69
N GLU A 209 23.40 -27.20 -27.60
CA GLU A 209 22.15 -27.04 -28.38
C GLU A 209 20.93 -27.73 -27.72
N ASP A 210 21.11 -28.74 -26.93
CA ASP A 210 20.00 -29.52 -26.30
C ASP A 210 19.26 -28.79 -25.18
N GLU A 211 19.89 -27.89 -24.43
CA GLU A 211 19.22 -27.13 -23.37
C GLU A 211 18.31 -26.04 -23.92
N LYS A 212 18.65 -25.42 -25.05
CA LYS A 212 17.85 -24.37 -25.69
C LYS A 212 16.57 -24.93 -26.33
N ALA A 213 16.64 -26.16 -26.85
CA ALA A 213 15.48 -26.86 -27.41
C ALA A 213 14.48 -27.34 -26.33
N LYS A 214 14.97 -27.81 -25.18
CA LYS A 214 14.13 -28.22 -24.02
C LYS A 214 13.41 -27.03 -23.38
N LYS A 215 14.03 -25.87 -23.26
CA LYS A 215 13.39 -24.64 -22.74
C LYS A 215 12.31 -24.08 -23.68
N LYS A 216 12.50 -24.16 -25.01
CA LYS A 216 11.47 -23.75 -25.99
C LYS A 216 10.25 -24.70 -26.01
N LYS A 217 10.44 -26.03 -25.86
CA LYS A 217 9.34 -27.00 -25.77
C LYS A 217 8.52 -26.85 -24.48
N LYS A 218 9.15 -26.60 -23.32
CA LYS A 218 8.45 -26.33 -22.05
C LYS A 218 7.60 -25.07 -22.09
N LYS A 219 8.10 -23.97 -22.68
CA LYS A 219 7.31 -22.72 -22.85
C LYS A 219 6.11 -22.88 -23.79
N LYS A 220 6.24 -23.69 -24.88
CA LYS A 220 5.12 -23.95 -25.79
C LYS A 220 4.03 -24.81 -25.13
N LYS A 221 4.41 -25.82 -24.30
CA LYS A 221 3.45 -26.67 -23.60
C LYS A 221 2.66 -25.88 -22.55
N HIS A 222 3.33 -25.01 -21.77
CA HIS A 222 2.67 -24.16 -20.77
C HIS A 222 1.71 -23.13 -21.37
N LYS A 223 2.02 -22.61 -22.57
CA LYS A 223 1.15 -21.66 -23.28
C LYS A 223 -0.10 -22.35 -23.86
N LYS A 224 -0.01 -23.64 -24.23
CA LYS A 224 -1.12 -24.44 -24.74
C LYS A 224 -2.09 -24.85 -23.60
N GLU A 225 -1.57 -25.21 -22.43
CA GLU A 225 -2.40 -25.52 -21.23
C GLU A 225 -3.14 -24.29 -20.69
N LYS A 226 -2.50 -23.09 -20.69
CA LYS A 226 -3.19 -21.85 -20.32
C LYS A 226 -4.33 -21.47 -21.26
N LYS A 227 -4.17 -21.75 -22.56
CA LYS A 227 -5.23 -21.48 -23.56
C LYS A 227 -6.43 -22.41 -23.40
N GLN A 228 -6.20 -23.70 -23.09
CA GLN A 228 -7.26 -24.67 -22.82
C GLN A 228 -8.02 -24.39 -21.51
N LYS A 229 -7.33 -23.97 -20.43
CA LYS A 229 -7.98 -23.56 -19.18
C LYS A 229 -8.86 -22.30 -19.35
N LYS A 230 -8.44 -21.38 -20.23
CA LYS A 230 -9.22 -20.16 -20.50
C LYS A 230 -10.49 -20.45 -21.31
N GLN A 231 -10.46 -21.43 -22.23
CA GLN A 231 -11.64 -21.87 -22.99
C GLN A 231 -12.63 -22.65 -22.12
N LYS A 232 -12.16 -23.55 -21.23
CA LYS A 232 -13.05 -24.25 -20.29
C LYS A 232 -13.73 -23.32 -19.27
N LYS A 233 -13.04 -22.22 -18.87
CA LYS A 233 -13.66 -21.22 -17.97
C LYS A 233 -14.71 -20.35 -18.67
N LYS A 234 -14.58 -20.15 -20.00
CA LYS A 234 -15.57 -19.41 -20.78
C LYS A 234 -16.85 -20.24 -21.02
N HIS A 235 -16.69 -21.52 -21.30
CA HIS A 235 -17.83 -22.45 -21.50
C HIS A 235 -18.65 -22.65 -20.20
N LYS A 236 -17.96 -22.71 -19.04
CA LYS A 236 -18.64 -22.87 -17.75
C LYS A 236 -19.44 -21.63 -17.33
N LYS A 237 -19.03 -20.44 -17.81
CA LYS A 237 -19.71 -19.17 -17.53
C LYS A 237 -20.92 -18.95 -18.45
N GLU A 238 -20.92 -19.55 -19.64
CA GLU A 238 -22.05 -19.54 -20.56
C GLU A 238 -23.15 -20.52 -20.09
N GLU A 239 -22.77 -21.68 -19.50
CA GLU A 239 -23.73 -22.64 -18.91
C GLU A 239 -24.38 -22.18 -17.60
N GLU A 240 -23.71 -21.30 -16.82
CA GLU A 240 -24.29 -20.71 -15.59
C GLU A 240 -25.27 -19.56 -15.90
N ASN A 241 -25.05 -18.77 -16.97
CA ASN A 241 -25.96 -17.72 -17.38
C ASN A 241 -27.28 -18.30 -18.01
N ASP A 242 -27.20 -19.42 -18.74
CA ASP A 242 -28.40 -20.07 -19.33
C ASP A 242 -29.30 -20.72 -18.26
N LYS A 243 -28.82 -20.92 -17.04
CA LYS A 243 -29.61 -21.43 -15.91
C LYS A 243 -30.31 -20.34 -15.10
N GLU A 244 -29.71 -19.13 -15.00
CA GLU A 244 -30.36 -17.99 -14.33
C GLU A 244 -31.53 -17.42 -15.15
N ASP A 245 -31.49 -17.48 -16.50
CA ASP A 245 -32.59 -17.00 -17.35
C ASP A 245 -33.80 -17.96 -17.42
N ALA A 246 -33.68 -19.19 -16.90
CA ALA A 246 -34.74 -20.17 -16.84
C ALA A 246 -35.59 -20.14 -15.56
N GLU A 247 -35.08 -19.58 -14.46
CA GLU A 247 -35.78 -19.48 -13.14
C GLU A 247 -36.62 -18.20 -12.95
N VAL A 248 -36.61 -17.24 -13.89
CA VAL A 248 -37.32 -15.96 -13.76
C VAL A 248 -38.70 -15.96 -14.40
N LYS A 249 -39.20 -17.09 -14.92
CA LYS A 249 -40.49 -17.16 -15.67
C LYS A 249 -41.68 -17.80 -14.98
N GLU A 250 -41.69 -18.07 -13.69
CA GLU A 250 -42.88 -18.55 -12.96
C GLU A 250 -43.09 -17.85 -11.63
N GLU A 251 -43.68 -16.65 -11.64
CA GLU A 251 -44.51 -16.12 -10.53
C GLU A 251 -45.41 -15.01 -11.04
N GLU A 252 -46.66 -15.36 -11.34
CA GLU A 252 -47.78 -14.41 -11.53
C GLU A 252 -48.35 -13.97 -10.17
N PRO A 253 -48.77 -12.70 -10.00
CA PRO A 253 -49.29 -12.20 -8.72
C PRO A 253 -50.78 -12.43 -8.57
N THR A 254 -51.24 -13.01 -7.47
CA THR A 254 -52.63 -13.06 -7.03
C THR A 254 -53.09 -11.73 -6.44
N PRO A 255 -54.36 -11.30 -6.64
CA PRO A 255 -54.86 -10.00 -6.22
C PRO A 255 -55.30 -9.97 -4.75
N LEU A 256 -54.82 -8.98 -4.01
CA LEU A 256 -55.24 -8.67 -2.64
C LEU A 256 -56.58 -7.94 -2.61
N GLN A 257 -57.55 -8.56 -1.92
CA GLN A 257 -58.85 -7.96 -1.59
C GLN A 257 -58.77 -6.88 -0.54
N HIS A 258 -59.42 -5.73 -0.80
CA HIS A 258 -59.70 -4.65 0.12
C HIS A 258 -60.61 -5.08 1.27
N HIS A 259 -60.20 -4.83 2.50
CA HIS A 259 -61.11 -4.68 3.63
C HIS A 259 -60.91 -3.32 4.33
N ILE A 260 -61.87 -2.44 4.02
CA ILE A 260 -62.14 -1.19 4.73
C ILE A 260 -62.80 -1.51 6.09
N ARG A 261 -62.24 -1.05 7.19
CA ARG A 261 -62.97 -0.82 8.41
C ARG A 261 -62.69 0.56 8.99
N ARG A 262 -63.70 1.44 8.88
CA ARG A 262 -63.88 2.67 9.63
C ARG A 262 -64.27 2.36 11.06
N ARG A 263 -63.83 3.22 12.00
CA ARG A 263 -64.40 3.75 13.26
C ARG A 263 -63.22 3.95 14.23
N GLY A 264 -63.14 5.05 14.99
CA GLY A 264 -64.06 6.11 15.37
C GLY A 264 -63.28 7.10 16.27
N ALA A 265 -63.75 8.27 16.36
CA ALA A 265 -63.27 9.42 17.08
C ALA A 265 -63.11 9.23 18.59
N GLY A 266 -62.23 10.03 19.22
CA GLY A 266 -62.12 10.17 20.65
C GLY A 266 -61.08 11.23 21.05
N SER A 267 -61.53 12.45 21.21
CA SER A 267 -60.88 13.61 21.77
C SER A 267 -60.38 13.37 23.21
N SER A 268 -59.22 13.93 23.61
CA SER A 268 -59.18 14.75 24.85
C SER A 268 -57.87 15.52 24.94
N LEU A 269 -58.02 16.82 25.00
CA LEU A 269 -57.04 17.80 25.50
C LEU A 269 -56.80 17.62 26.98
N GLN A 270 -55.54 17.78 27.44
CA GLN A 270 -55.26 18.45 28.71
C GLN A 270 -53.84 19.06 28.69
N GLN A 271 -53.84 20.39 28.73
CA GLN A 271 -52.77 21.28 29.15
C GLN A 271 -52.58 21.22 30.67
N VAL A 272 -51.36 21.29 31.16
CA VAL A 272 -50.95 21.96 32.40
C VAL A 272 -49.45 22.19 32.28
N SER A 273 -48.93 23.34 32.07
CA SER A 273 -48.59 24.58 32.75
C SER A 273 -47.70 24.43 33.99
N THR A 274 -46.52 25.08 33.88
CA THR A 274 -45.73 25.87 34.86
C THR A 274 -45.07 25.17 36.04
N LYS A 275 -43.78 25.41 36.31
CA LYS A 275 -43.07 26.54 36.93
C LYS A 275 -41.61 26.19 37.19
N SER A 276 -40.69 26.95 36.77
CA SER A 276 -39.65 27.80 37.38
C SER A 276 -39.25 27.62 38.84
N LYS A 277 -37.89 27.67 39.04
CA LYS A 277 -37.08 28.06 40.21
C LYS A 277 -36.30 26.89 40.83
N VAL A 278 -35.01 26.99 41.03
CA VAL A 278 -34.01 28.03 41.37
C VAL A 278 -32.68 27.63 40.70
#